data_1dd9a5d9c10138ed151ad79de10a37b2
#
_entry.id   1dd9a5d9c10138ed151ad79de10a37b2
#
_cell.length_a   1.000
_cell.length_b   1.000
_cell.length_c   1.000
_cell.angle_alpha   90.00
_cell.angle_beta   90.00
_cell.angle_gamma   90.00
#
_symmetry.space_group_name_H-M   'P 1'
#
loop_
_entity.id
_entity.type
_entity.pdbx_description
1 polymer ?
#
loop_
_entity_poly.entity_id
_entity_poly.type
_entity_poly.pdbx_seq_one_letter_code
_entity_poly.pdbx_strand_id
1 'polypeptide(L)'
;MKRPGIAEILLSVSKRPAAERQTALGHHAPNMSLVMLLKYMFDPNVKFLLPEGTPPFKKNEFLDQTGNLYSEFRRMYLFIEGGNPNLTNNKREMLFVQMLEMLDKDDAALVIAMKDKVSPYPEITYDLVHMTFPGLLPEPDTKSTVKKLKA
;
A
#
# COMPACT_ATOMS: atom_id res chain seq x y z
N MET A 1 -22.02 11.05 0.23
CA MET A 1 -21.74 9.63 -0.02
C MET A 1 -20.26 9.34 0.26
N LYS A 2 -20.00 8.32 1.03
CA LYS A 2 -18.62 8.01 1.37
C LYS A 2 -17.89 7.28 0.25
N ARG A 3 -16.64 7.65 0.03
CA ARG A 3 -15.77 6.94 -0.90
C ARG A 3 -15.41 5.58 -0.29
N PRO A 4 -15.44 4.48 -1.07
CA PRO A 4 -14.99 3.19 -0.55
C PRO A 4 -13.54 3.27 -0.08
N GLY A 5 -13.20 2.54 0.99
CA GLY A 5 -11.85 2.47 1.48
C GLY A 5 -10.93 1.77 0.50
N ILE A 6 -9.63 2.10 0.56
CA ILE A 6 -8.67 1.52 -0.38
C ILE A 6 -8.59 0.00 -0.19
N ALA A 7 -8.56 -0.48 1.07
CA ALA A 7 -8.55 -1.91 1.34
C ALA A 7 -9.78 -2.60 0.78
N GLU A 8 -10.94 -1.96 0.92
CA GLU A 8 -12.20 -2.49 0.41
C GLU A 8 -12.17 -2.62 -1.11
N ILE A 9 -11.62 -1.61 -1.81
CA ILE A 9 -11.50 -1.64 -3.27
C ILE A 9 -10.58 -2.77 -3.71
N LEU A 10 -9.41 -2.89 -3.09
CA LEU A 10 -8.45 -3.92 -3.47
C LEU A 10 -8.98 -5.32 -3.21
N LEU A 11 -9.69 -5.51 -2.11
CA LEU A 11 -10.32 -6.79 -1.83
C LEU A 11 -11.35 -7.14 -2.90
N SER A 12 -12.15 -6.16 -3.30
CA SER A 12 -13.15 -6.35 -4.35
C SER A 12 -12.49 -6.76 -5.67
N VAL A 13 -11.38 -6.11 -6.05
CA VAL A 13 -10.66 -6.47 -7.27
C VAL A 13 -10.10 -7.89 -7.16
N SER A 14 -9.56 -8.25 -5.99
CA SER A 14 -8.95 -9.56 -5.80
C SER A 14 -9.95 -10.70 -5.95
N LYS A 15 -11.23 -10.44 -5.66
CA LYS A 15 -12.28 -11.45 -5.76
C LYS A 15 -12.82 -11.64 -7.17
N ARG A 16 -12.43 -10.77 -8.11
CA ARG A 16 -12.83 -10.91 -9.50
C ARG A 16 -12.12 -12.07 -10.17
N PRO A 17 -12.72 -12.69 -11.19
CA PRO A 17 -12.00 -13.69 -11.99
C PRO A 17 -10.73 -13.10 -12.59
N ALA A 18 -9.73 -13.94 -12.77
CA ALA A 18 -8.42 -13.48 -13.24
C ALA A 18 -8.51 -12.64 -14.51
N ALA A 19 -9.38 -13.02 -15.43
CA ALA A 19 -9.52 -12.31 -16.70
C ALA A 19 -10.08 -10.89 -16.53
N GLU A 20 -10.73 -10.60 -15.41
CA GLU A 20 -11.37 -9.30 -15.17
C GLU A 20 -10.58 -8.38 -14.25
N ARG A 21 -9.55 -8.90 -13.59
CA ARG A 21 -8.85 -8.13 -12.56
C ARG A 21 -8.17 -6.88 -13.10
N GLN A 22 -7.54 -6.98 -14.26
CA GLN A 22 -6.86 -5.83 -14.85
C GLN A 22 -7.85 -4.71 -15.16
N THR A 23 -8.98 -5.04 -15.78
CA THR A 23 -10.00 -4.05 -16.09
C THR A 23 -10.59 -3.45 -14.82
N ALA A 24 -10.88 -4.30 -13.83
CA ALA A 24 -11.45 -3.84 -12.57
C ALA A 24 -10.49 -2.89 -11.85
N LEU A 25 -9.21 -3.24 -11.79
CA LEU A 25 -8.22 -2.37 -11.16
C LEU A 25 -8.04 -1.07 -11.93
N GLY A 26 -8.04 -1.15 -13.26
CA GLY A 26 -7.88 0.03 -14.12
C GLY A 26 -8.99 1.06 -13.95
N HIS A 27 -10.18 0.65 -13.53
CA HIS A 27 -11.27 1.59 -13.24
C HIS A 27 -10.91 2.56 -12.12
N HIS A 28 -9.95 2.20 -11.28
CA HIS A 28 -9.56 3.03 -10.15
C HIS A 28 -8.34 3.90 -10.44
N ALA A 29 -7.95 4.02 -11.71
CA ALA A 29 -6.83 4.87 -12.10
C ALA A 29 -6.95 6.32 -11.61
N PRO A 30 -8.15 6.93 -11.57
CA PRO A 30 -8.28 8.29 -11.02
C PRO A 30 -8.08 8.39 -9.52
N ASN A 31 -8.09 7.28 -8.81
CA ASN A 31 -7.89 7.27 -7.35
C ASN A 31 -6.39 7.28 -7.05
N MET A 32 -5.82 8.49 -6.95
CA MET A 32 -4.38 8.65 -6.80
C MET A 32 -3.84 8.02 -5.52
N SER A 33 -4.60 8.06 -4.43
CA SER A 33 -4.14 7.45 -3.18
C SER A 33 -3.98 5.94 -3.33
N LEU A 34 -4.92 5.28 -4.00
CA LEU A 34 -4.85 3.85 -4.25
C LEU A 34 -3.66 3.53 -5.16
N VAL A 35 -3.49 4.29 -6.24
CA VAL A 35 -2.40 4.07 -7.20
C VAL A 35 -1.05 4.24 -6.52
N MET A 36 -0.89 5.30 -5.71
CA MET A 36 0.37 5.53 -5.02
C MET A 36 0.64 4.49 -3.94
N LEU A 37 -0.41 4.00 -3.28
CA LEU A 37 -0.24 2.92 -2.31
C LEU A 37 0.32 1.68 -2.99
N LEU A 38 -0.20 1.33 -4.16
CA LEU A 38 0.30 0.20 -4.92
C LEU A 38 1.76 0.42 -5.35
N LYS A 39 2.09 1.65 -5.76
CA LYS A 39 3.49 1.98 -6.07
C LYS A 39 4.38 1.76 -4.87
N TYR A 40 3.99 2.28 -3.71
CA TYR A 40 4.81 2.14 -2.51
C TYR A 40 4.95 0.69 -2.08
N MET A 41 3.94 -0.12 -2.33
CA MET A 41 3.96 -1.54 -1.96
C MET A 41 4.88 -2.35 -2.88
N PHE A 42 4.84 -2.09 -4.18
CA PHE A 42 5.49 -2.95 -5.17
C PHE A 42 6.80 -2.40 -5.74
N ASP A 43 7.04 -1.09 -5.69
CA ASP A 43 8.25 -0.51 -6.27
C ASP A 43 9.45 -0.82 -5.36
N PRO A 44 10.43 -1.58 -5.85
CA PRO A 44 11.60 -1.93 -5.01
C PRO A 44 12.48 -0.74 -4.67
N ASN A 45 12.32 0.39 -5.38
CA ASN A 45 13.11 1.59 -5.10
C ASN A 45 12.50 2.42 -3.97
N VAL A 46 11.27 2.14 -3.58
CA VAL A 46 10.65 2.81 -2.43
C VAL A 46 10.97 2.00 -1.18
N LYS A 47 11.68 2.62 -0.25
CA LYS A 47 12.11 1.95 0.99
C LYS A 47 11.51 2.64 2.20
N PHE A 48 10.88 1.86 3.04
CA PHE A 48 10.29 2.38 4.27
C PHE A 48 11.31 2.30 5.41
N LEU A 49 11.43 3.39 6.16
CA LEU A 49 12.37 3.49 7.28
C LEU A 49 11.67 3.15 8.59
N LEU A 50 10.95 2.04 8.59
CA LEU A 50 10.20 1.55 9.75
C LEU A 50 10.58 0.10 10.00
N PRO A 51 10.50 -0.35 11.28
CA PRO A 51 10.76 -1.76 11.57
C PRO A 51 9.76 -2.67 10.86
N GLU A 52 10.23 -3.86 10.51
CA GLU A 52 9.37 -4.87 9.90
C GLU A 52 8.35 -5.37 10.92
N GLY A 53 7.19 -5.78 10.44
CA GLY A 53 6.15 -6.35 11.27
C GLY A 53 5.14 -5.33 11.76
N THR A 54 4.17 -5.82 12.52
CA THR A 54 3.08 -5.00 13.04
C THR A 54 3.51 -4.33 14.34
N PRO A 55 3.51 -2.98 14.38
CA PRO A 55 3.82 -2.29 15.63
C PRO A 55 2.64 -2.40 16.61
N PRO A 56 2.90 -2.22 17.92
CA PRO A 56 1.79 -2.18 18.87
C PRO A 56 0.99 -0.90 18.68
N PHE A 57 -0.30 -1.03 18.38
CA PHE A 57 -1.20 0.10 18.26
C PHE A 57 -2.61 -0.34 18.63
N LYS A 58 -3.42 0.63 19.03
CA LYS A 58 -4.80 0.39 19.40
C LYS A 58 -5.65 0.35 18.14
N LYS A 59 -6.22 -0.79 17.83
CA LYS A 59 -7.06 -0.93 16.65
C LYS A 59 -8.34 -0.12 16.80
N ASN A 60 -8.71 0.56 15.74
CA ASN A 60 -9.95 1.31 15.69
C ASN A 60 -11.06 0.39 15.19
N GLU A 61 -12.03 0.14 16.05
CA GLU A 61 -13.13 -0.79 15.73
C GLU A 61 -14.37 -0.08 15.19
N PHE A 62 -14.32 1.25 15.09
CA PHE A 62 -15.45 2.00 14.53
C PHE A 62 -15.48 1.86 13.01
N LEU A 63 -16.67 1.63 12.47
CA LEU A 63 -16.85 1.32 11.06
C LEU A 63 -16.71 2.53 10.13
N ASP A 64 -16.75 3.73 10.67
CA ASP A 64 -16.83 4.94 9.85
C ASP A 64 -15.48 5.57 9.51
N GLN A 65 -14.39 4.80 9.61
CA GLN A 65 -13.05 5.35 9.43
C GLN A 65 -12.44 5.06 8.06
N THR A 66 -13.20 4.47 7.14
CA THR A 66 -12.67 4.05 5.84
C THR A 66 -12.16 5.18 4.97
N GLY A 67 -12.64 6.41 5.19
CA GLY A 67 -12.17 7.55 4.42
C GLY A 67 -10.88 8.17 4.91
N ASN A 68 -10.41 7.80 6.09
CA ASN A 68 -9.28 8.49 6.70
C ASN A 68 -7.96 8.22 5.99
N LEU A 69 -7.80 7.03 5.36
CA LEU A 69 -6.55 6.73 4.67
C LEU A 69 -6.31 7.72 3.53
N TYR A 70 -7.37 8.17 2.84
CA TYR A 70 -7.22 9.17 1.79
C TYR A 70 -6.58 10.46 2.32
N SER A 71 -7.01 10.90 3.49
CA SER A 71 -6.46 12.11 4.13
C SER A 71 -5.05 11.87 4.66
N GLU A 72 -4.84 10.73 5.30
CA GLU A 72 -3.56 10.43 5.93
C GLU A 72 -2.48 10.09 4.92
N PHE A 73 -2.85 9.66 3.73
CA PHE A 73 -1.88 9.25 2.72
C PHE A 73 -0.92 10.37 2.34
N ARG A 74 -1.33 11.63 2.49
CA ARG A 74 -0.46 12.77 2.22
C ARG A 74 0.78 12.79 3.09
N ARG A 75 0.75 12.11 4.23
CA ARG A 75 1.87 12.05 5.17
C ARG A 75 2.76 10.82 4.95
N MET A 76 2.41 9.97 3.98
CA MET A 76 3.11 8.72 3.79
C MET A 76 4.59 8.92 3.48
N TYR A 77 4.94 10.03 2.82
CA TYR A 77 6.34 10.34 2.49
C TYR A 77 7.23 10.42 3.74
N LEU A 78 6.66 10.70 4.90
CA LEU A 78 7.44 10.81 6.15
C LEU A 78 8.11 9.48 6.53
N PHE A 79 7.58 8.38 6.03
CA PHE A 79 8.04 7.05 6.40
C PHE A 79 8.99 6.44 5.37
N ILE A 80 9.24 7.15 4.29
CA ILE A 80 10.01 6.66 3.15
C ILE A 80 11.41 7.29 3.17
N GLU A 81 12.42 6.51 2.79
CA GLU A 81 13.77 7.02 2.67
C GLU A 81 13.82 8.22 1.73
N GLY A 82 14.44 9.30 2.19
CA GLY A 82 14.53 10.54 1.42
C GLY A 82 13.36 11.49 1.58
N GLY A 83 12.27 11.04 2.23
CA GLY A 83 11.08 11.89 2.38
C GLY A 83 11.28 13.03 3.36
N ASN A 84 11.86 12.75 4.52
CA ASN A 84 12.19 13.77 5.51
C ASN A 84 13.44 13.33 6.27
N PRO A 85 14.63 13.74 5.81
CA PRO A 85 15.87 13.28 6.41
C PRO A 85 16.11 13.80 7.84
N ASN A 86 15.37 14.83 8.25
CA ASN A 86 15.53 15.40 9.59
C ASN A 86 14.69 14.70 10.65
N LEU A 87 13.84 13.77 10.24
CA LEU A 87 12.95 13.06 11.16
C LEU A 87 13.71 11.90 11.83
N THR A 88 13.67 11.85 13.16
CA THR A 88 14.31 10.75 13.89
C THR A 88 13.52 9.45 13.75
N ASN A 89 14.17 8.32 13.95
CA ASN A 89 13.50 7.03 13.87
C ASN A 89 12.39 6.91 14.91
N ASN A 90 12.64 7.32 16.15
CA ASN A 90 11.63 7.26 17.20
C ASN A 90 10.41 8.09 16.86
N LYS A 91 10.63 9.31 16.35
CA LYS A 91 9.53 10.19 15.97
C LYS A 91 8.75 9.60 14.79
N ARG A 92 9.47 9.02 13.84
CA ARG A 92 8.84 8.41 12.67
C ARG A 92 7.96 7.24 13.08
N GLU A 93 8.44 6.38 13.96
CA GLU A 93 7.66 5.24 14.44
C GLU A 93 6.43 5.69 15.21
N MET A 94 6.57 6.74 16.03
CA MET A 94 5.43 7.27 16.78
C MET A 94 4.36 7.84 15.82
N LEU A 95 4.79 8.58 14.80
CA LEU A 95 3.86 9.14 13.82
C LEU A 95 3.14 8.03 13.05
N PHE A 96 3.86 6.94 12.74
CA PHE A 96 3.26 5.82 12.04
C PHE A 96 2.18 5.15 12.88
N VAL A 97 2.46 4.91 14.16
CA VAL A 97 1.47 4.33 15.07
C VAL A 97 0.26 5.24 15.19
N GLN A 98 0.47 6.56 15.32
CA GLN A 98 -0.65 7.50 15.38
C GLN A 98 -1.50 7.44 14.13
N MET A 99 -0.87 7.30 12.96
CA MET A 99 -1.62 7.15 11.71
C MET A 99 -2.46 5.88 11.72
N LEU A 100 -1.88 4.75 12.13
CA LEU A 100 -2.61 3.49 12.16
C LEU A 100 -3.85 3.57 13.06
N GLU A 101 -3.74 4.30 14.17
CA GLU A 101 -4.85 4.43 15.10
C GLU A 101 -5.99 5.31 14.56
N MET A 102 -5.72 6.08 13.52
CA MET A 102 -6.72 6.90 12.85
C MET A 102 -7.44 6.16 11.72
N LEU A 103 -6.96 4.98 11.34
CA LEU A 103 -7.51 4.22 10.23
C LEU A 103 -8.44 3.12 10.74
N ASP A 104 -9.37 2.66 9.88
CA ASP A 104 -10.10 1.47 10.21
C ASP A 104 -9.14 0.27 10.14
N LYS A 105 -9.57 -0.85 10.73
CA LYS A 105 -8.68 -2.00 10.89
C LYS A 105 -8.17 -2.57 9.56
N ASP A 106 -9.00 -2.55 8.52
CA ASP A 106 -8.61 -3.11 7.23
C ASP A 106 -7.61 -2.22 6.51
N ASP A 107 -7.82 -0.90 6.56
CA ASP A 107 -6.87 0.04 5.97
C ASP A 107 -5.56 0.06 6.75
N ALA A 108 -5.62 -0.06 8.08
CA ALA A 108 -4.41 -0.14 8.89
C ALA A 108 -3.59 -1.39 8.53
N ALA A 109 -4.25 -2.53 8.37
CA ALA A 109 -3.57 -3.76 7.97
C ALA A 109 -2.94 -3.60 6.58
N LEU A 110 -3.65 -2.93 5.67
CA LEU A 110 -3.13 -2.67 4.32
C LEU A 110 -1.88 -1.79 4.37
N VAL A 111 -1.88 -0.75 5.19
CA VAL A 111 -0.73 0.14 5.33
C VAL A 111 0.48 -0.61 5.91
N ILE A 112 0.25 -1.48 6.88
CA ILE A 112 1.33 -2.30 7.44
C ILE A 112 1.90 -3.22 6.37
N ALA A 113 1.04 -3.84 5.57
CA ALA A 113 1.48 -4.72 4.48
C ALA A 113 2.28 -3.94 3.44
N MET A 114 1.83 -2.72 3.09
CA MET A 114 2.55 -1.84 2.18
C MET A 114 3.96 -1.54 2.71
N LYS A 115 4.06 -1.21 3.98
CA LYS A 115 5.32 -0.92 4.64
C LYS A 115 6.27 -2.12 4.56
N ASP A 116 5.74 -3.31 4.76
CA ASP A 116 6.54 -4.55 4.72
C ASP A 116 6.72 -5.07 3.30
N LYS A 117 6.16 -4.38 2.30
CA LYS A 117 6.29 -4.72 0.88
C LYS A 117 5.71 -6.09 0.56
N VAL A 118 4.60 -6.41 1.20
CA VAL A 118 3.90 -7.69 1.02
C VAL A 118 2.46 -7.40 0.66
N SER A 119 1.97 -7.97 -0.45
CA SER A 119 0.57 -7.81 -0.80
C SER A 119 -0.29 -8.70 0.10
N PRO A 120 -1.29 -8.13 0.80
CA PRO A 120 -2.20 -8.95 1.60
C PRO A 120 -3.22 -9.70 0.75
N TYR A 121 -3.28 -9.40 -0.53
CA TYR A 121 -4.19 -10.06 -1.47
C TYR A 121 -3.34 -10.80 -2.50
N PRO A 122 -3.28 -12.14 -2.44
CA PRO A 122 -2.40 -12.90 -3.36
C PRO A 122 -2.67 -12.64 -4.83
N GLU A 123 -3.91 -12.24 -5.17
CA GLU A 123 -4.30 -11.96 -6.55
C GLU A 123 -3.81 -10.60 -7.03
N ILE A 124 -3.48 -9.69 -6.12
CA ILE A 124 -2.92 -8.39 -6.47
C ILE A 124 -1.41 -8.52 -6.47
N THR A 125 -0.84 -8.65 -7.67
CA THR A 125 0.58 -8.95 -7.86
C THR A 125 1.30 -7.80 -8.53
N TYR A 126 2.63 -7.86 -8.51
CA TYR A 126 3.45 -6.90 -9.23
C TYR A 126 3.06 -6.84 -10.71
N ASP A 127 2.92 -8.02 -11.33
CA ASP A 127 2.58 -8.06 -12.75
C ASP A 127 1.24 -7.44 -13.04
N LEU A 128 0.23 -7.70 -12.20
CA LEU A 128 -1.09 -7.10 -12.39
C LEU A 128 -1.01 -5.57 -12.32
N VAL A 129 -0.32 -5.04 -11.31
CA VAL A 129 -0.18 -3.60 -11.13
C VAL A 129 0.62 -2.99 -12.29
N HIS A 130 1.70 -3.66 -12.68
CA HIS A 130 2.55 -3.19 -13.77
C HIS A 130 1.79 -3.13 -15.10
N MET A 131 0.99 -4.15 -15.39
CA MET A 131 0.18 -4.18 -16.60
C MET A 131 -0.94 -3.13 -16.60
N THR A 132 -1.55 -2.94 -15.41
CA THR A 132 -2.69 -2.04 -15.29
C THR A 132 -2.27 -0.57 -15.37
N PHE A 133 -1.13 -0.25 -14.77
CA PHE A 133 -0.63 1.13 -14.69
C PHE A 133 0.77 1.20 -15.30
N PRO A 134 0.88 1.22 -16.64
CA PRO A 134 2.19 1.30 -17.29
C PRO A 134 2.97 2.53 -16.83
N GLY A 135 4.24 2.33 -16.50
CA GLY A 135 5.09 3.43 -16.05
C GLY A 135 5.04 3.68 -14.55
N LEU A 136 4.11 3.08 -13.83
CA LEU A 136 4.03 3.26 -12.38
C LEU A 136 5.17 2.54 -11.67
N LEU A 137 5.46 1.31 -12.08
CA LEU A 137 6.52 0.50 -11.52
C LEU A 137 7.66 0.36 -12.51
N PRO A 138 8.90 0.15 -12.02
CA PRO A 138 10.01 -0.08 -12.94
C PRO A 138 9.82 -1.39 -13.70
N GLU A 139 10.39 -1.47 -14.90
CA GLU A 139 10.35 -2.72 -15.66
C GLU A 139 11.06 -3.81 -14.88
N PRO A 140 10.51 -5.04 -14.86
CA PRO A 140 11.18 -6.13 -14.19
C PRO A 140 12.55 -6.37 -14.84
N ASP A 141 13.60 -6.30 -14.04
CA ASP A 141 14.93 -6.64 -14.51
C ASP A 141 14.99 -8.15 -14.69
N THR A 142 15.50 -8.61 -15.84
CA THR A 142 15.62 -10.02 -16.12
C THR A 142 16.36 -10.74 -15.01
N LYS A 143 17.42 -10.14 -14.50
CA LYS A 143 18.19 -10.73 -13.40
C LYS A 143 17.37 -10.82 -12.12
N SER A 144 16.60 -9.76 -11.81
CA SER A 144 15.74 -9.76 -10.64
C SER A 144 14.65 -10.81 -10.77
N THR A 145 14.07 -10.92 -11.96
CA THR A 145 13.06 -11.94 -12.22
C THR A 145 13.60 -13.35 -12.02
N VAL A 146 14.80 -13.59 -12.53
CA VAL A 146 15.46 -14.89 -12.36
C VAL A 146 15.71 -15.18 -10.89
N LYS A 147 16.19 -14.19 -10.13
CA LYS A 147 16.41 -14.35 -8.70
C LYS A 147 15.12 -14.70 -7.96
N LYS A 148 14.03 -14.03 -8.31
CA LYS A 148 12.73 -14.30 -7.70
C LYS A 148 12.24 -15.69 -7.99
N LEU A 149 12.47 -16.16 -9.20
CA LEU A 149 12.08 -17.52 -9.58
C LEU A 149 12.92 -18.57 -8.86
N LYS A 150 14.16 -18.26 -8.55
CA LYS A 150 15.05 -19.17 -7.83
C LYS A 150 14.83 -19.15 -6.32
N ALA A 151 14.29 -18.06 -5.82
CA ALA A 151 14.00 -17.94 -4.41
C ALA A 151 12.69 -18.61 -4.09
#